data_5f54dae8b7be1ec542a13dc468c93c5f
#
_entry.id   5f54dae8b7be1ec542a13dc468c93c5f
#
_cell.length_a   1.000
_cell.length_b   1.000
_cell.length_c   1.000
_cell.angle_alpha   90.00
_cell.angle_beta   90.00
_cell.angle_gamma   90.00
#
_symmetry.space_group_name_H-M   'P 1'
#
loop_
_entity.id
_entity.type
_entity.pdbx_description
1 polymer ?
#
loop_
_entity_poly.entity_id
_entity_poly.type
_entity_poly.pdbx_seq_one_letter_code
_entity_poly.pdbx_strand_id
1 'polypeptide(L)'
;MLFRSRDLSTLAQTYARAFGFWYSQSPLLRPLNYELNYEQLTADFATEVRKLSAFLQLPWNEAMLAPGEHARAKGFNSTPSYAQVLAPVNNRSVGRWKHYERHFGEVLTDLEPWIERWGYSL
;
A
#
# COMPACT_ATOMS: atom_id res chain seq x y z
N MET A 1 -3.61 -0.32 -22.13
CA MET A 1 -4.31 -1.53 -21.69
C MET A 1 -5.32 -1.11 -20.63
N LEU A 2 -6.61 -1.06 -20.95
CA LEU A 2 -7.64 -0.69 -19.99
C LEU A 2 -7.92 -1.90 -19.10
N PHE A 3 -7.64 -1.78 -17.79
CA PHE A 3 -8.07 -2.77 -16.81
C PHE A 3 -9.61 -2.81 -16.81
N ARG A 4 -10.17 -3.84 -17.42
CA ARG A 4 -11.61 -4.08 -17.40
C ARG A 4 -11.93 -5.03 -16.24
N SER A 5 -11.79 -4.54 -15.00
CA SER A 5 -12.36 -5.24 -13.85
C SER A 5 -13.87 -5.01 -13.86
N ARG A 6 -14.61 -5.89 -14.48
CA ARG A 6 -16.08 -5.79 -14.56
C ARG A 6 -16.78 -6.40 -13.35
N ASP A 7 -16.08 -7.25 -12.62
CA ASP A 7 -16.56 -8.00 -11.48
C ASP A 7 -15.41 -8.31 -10.50
N LEU A 8 -15.76 -8.67 -9.27
CA LEU A 8 -14.80 -8.97 -8.20
C LEU A 8 -13.95 -10.21 -8.53
N SER A 9 -14.51 -11.22 -9.15
CA SER A 9 -13.78 -12.46 -9.49
C SER A 9 -12.64 -12.16 -10.47
N THR A 10 -12.94 -11.45 -11.56
CA THR A 10 -11.91 -11.02 -12.53
C THR A 10 -10.84 -10.16 -11.87
N LEU A 11 -11.23 -9.29 -10.93
CA LEU A 11 -10.29 -8.45 -10.19
C LEU A 11 -9.39 -9.29 -9.29
N ALA A 12 -9.96 -10.20 -8.48
CA ALA A 12 -9.23 -11.07 -7.58
C ALA A 12 -8.21 -11.95 -8.32
N GLN A 13 -8.64 -12.57 -9.43
CA GLN A 13 -7.74 -13.37 -10.27
C GLN A 13 -6.63 -12.55 -10.91
N THR A 14 -6.93 -11.30 -11.30
CA THR A 14 -5.90 -10.39 -11.83
C THR A 14 -4.89 -10.05 -10.76
N TYR A 15 -5.36 -9.78 -9.54
CA TYR A 15 -4.53 -9.56 -8.35
C TYR A 15 -3.63 -10.77 -8.07
N ALA A 16 -4.23 -11.96 -7.95
CA ALA A 16 -3.51 -13.19 -7.69
C ALA A 16 -2.41 -13.47 -8.74
N ARG A 17 -2.70 -13.27 -10.02
CA ARG A 17 -1.70 -13.40 -11.09
C ARG A 17 -0.60 -12.35 -11.01
N ALA A 18 -0.93 -11.10 -10.74
CA ALA A 18 0.05 -10.03 -10.64
C ALA A 18 1.02 -10.26 -9.46
N PHE A 19 0.49 -10.62 -8.30
CA PHE A 19 1.32 -10.95 -7.14
C PHE A 19 2.07 -12.26 -7.30
N GLY A 20 1.47 -13.28 -7.92
CA GLY A 20 2.17 -14.51 -8.28
C GLY A 20 3.40 -14.25 -9.14
N PHE A 21 3.25 -13.42 -10.16
CA PHE A 21 4.37 -12.98 -10.99
C PHE A 21 5.39 -12.19 -10.17
N TRP A 22 4.95 -11.19 -9.40
CA TRP A 22 5.85 -10.38 -8.56
C TRP A 22 6.69 -11.25 -7.64
N TYR A 23 6.07 -12.13 -6.86
CA TYR A 23 6.78 -12.96 -5.90
C TYR A 23 7.65 -14.06 -6.54
N SER A 24 7.38 -14.43 -7.77
CA SER A 24 8.28 -15.31 -8.54
C SER A 24 9.56 -14.57 -8.97
N GLN A 25 9.49 -13.26 -9.20
CA GLN A 25 10.61 -12.45 -9.66
C GLN A 25 11.33 -11.70 -8.52
N SER A 26 10.64 -11.37 -7.44
CA SER A 26 11.19 -10.56 -6.34
C SER A 26 12.48 -11.11 -5.72
N PRO A 27 12.72 -12.44 -5.62
CA PRO A 27 14.00 -12.95 -5.14
C PRO A 27 15.20 -12.52 -6.01
N LEU A 28 14.98 -12.32 -7.32
CA LEU A 28 16.01 -11.87 -8.25
C LEU A 28 16.33 -10.37 -8.09
N LEU A 29 15.40 -9.63 -7.48
CA LEU A 29 15.51 -8.18 -7.29
C LEU A 29 16.06 -7.82 -5.91
N ARG A 30 16.35 -8.79 -5.04
CA ARG A 30 16.98 -8.51 -3.75
C ARG A 30 18.45 -8.09 -3.98
N PRO A 31 18.91 -7.02 -3.33
CA PRO A 31 18.27 -6.21 -2.27
C PRO A 31 17.53 -4.95 -2.77
N LEU A 32 17.08 -4.89 -4.02
CA LEU A 32 16.53 -3.69 -4.65
C LEU A 32 15.05 -3.42 -4.33
N ASN A 33 14.37 -4.34 -3.65
CA ASN A 33 12.97 -4.19 -3.28
C ASN A 33 12.79 -4.08 -1.76
N TYR A 34 11.91 -3.19 -1.33
CA TYR A 34 11.51 -2.98 0.05
C TYR A 34 9.99 -3.16 0.16
N GLU A 35 9.54 -4.03 1.04
CA GLU A 35 8.11 -4.22 1.30
C GLU A 35 7.70 -3.35 2.48
N LEU A 36 6.76 -2.44 2.24
CA LEU A 36 6.22 -1.52 3.22
C LEU A 36 4.76 -1.87 3.50
N ASN A 37 4.47 -2.23 4.74
CA ASN A 37 3.11 -2.52 5.17
C ASN A 37 2.41 -1.23 5.59
N TYR A 38 1.20 -0.99 5.05
CA TYR A 38 0.43 0.23 5.30
C TYR A 38 0.02 0.37 6.76
N GLU A 39 -0.40 -0.71 7.40
CA GLU A 39 -0.83 -0.71 8.79
C GLU A 39 0.33 -0.37 9.73
N GLN A 40 1.51 -0.94 9.47
CA GLN A 40 2.73 -0.62 10.23
C GLN A 40 3.14 0.82 9.99
N LEU A 41 3.13 1.28 8.74
CA LEU A 41 3.45 2.67 8.39
C LEU A 41 2.53 3.67 9.12
N THR A 42 1.24 3.38 9.20
CA THR A 42 0.29 4.30 9.88
C THR A 42 0.30 4.17 11.39
N ALA A 43 0.75 3.04 11.94
CA ALA A 43 0.87 2.82 13.37
C ALA A 43 2.14 3.49 13.95
N ASP A 44 3.25 3.41 13.25
CA ASP A 44 4.54 4.02 13.66
C ASP A 44 5.24 4.65 12.45
N PHE A 45 4.69 5.77 12.01
CA PHE A 45 5.14 6.47 10.82
C PHE A 45 6.63 6.85 10.88
N ALA A 46 7.10 7.34 12.03
CA ALA A 46 8.47 7.81 12.18
C ALA A 46 9.48 6.65 12.02
N THR A 47 9.23 5.52 12.66
CA THR A 47 10.09 4.35 12.57
C THR A 47 10.11 3.77 11.16
N GLU A 48 8.95 3.63 10.52
CA GLU A 48 8.88 3.05 9.17
C GLU A 48 9.53 3.95 8.11
N VAL A 49 9.37 5.28 8.21
CA VAL A 49 10.05 6.22 7.31
C VAL A 49 11.57 6.20 7.52
N ARG A 50 12.06 6.03 8.76
CA ARG A 50 13.50 5.88 9.03
C ARG A 50 14.06 4.62 8.38
N LYS A 51 13.37 3.47 8.52
CA LYS A 51 13.76 2.21 7.88
C LYS A 51 13.81 2.36 6.35
N LEU A 52 12.79 2.98 5.76
CA LEU A 52 12.72 3.22 4.31
C LEU A 52 13.86 4.14 3.84
N SER A 53 14.14 5.24 4.57
CA SER A 53 15.26 6.14 4.25
C SER A 53 16.60 5.43 4.32
N ALA A 54 16.80 4.57 5.32
CA ALA A 54 18.02 3.77 5.45
C ALA A 54 18.17 2.79 4.28
N PHE A 55 17.09 2.11 3.89
CA PHE A 55 17.08 1.22 2.73
C PHE A 55 17.44 1.96 1.43
N LEU A 56 16.89 3.17 1.25
CA LEU A 56 17.16 4.02 0.08
C LEU A 56 18.51 4.73 0.16
N GLN A 57 19.26 4.55 1.24
CA GLN A 57 20.54 5.24 1.50
C GLN A 57 20.40 6.78 1.46
N LEU A 58 19.24 7.29 1.84
CA LEU A 58 18.99 8.72 1.92
C LEU A 58 19.37 9.26 3.30
N PRO A 59 20.02 10.43 3.37
CA PRO A 59 20.25 11.08 4.65
C PRO A 59 18.92 11.41 5.33
N TRP A 60 18.84 11.15 6.64
CA TRP A 60 17.66 11.47 7.41
C TRP A 60 17.39 12.99 7.44
N ASN A 61 16.12 13.34 7.28
CA ASN A 61 15.63 14.71 7.43
C ASN A 61 14.28 14.68 8.16
N GLU A 62 14.15 15.43 9.24
CA GLU A 62 12.91 15.53 10.04
C GLU A 62 11.69 16.00 9.20
N ALA A 63 11.92 16.77 8.12
CA ALA A 63 10.86 17.17 7.19
C ALA A 63 10.15 15.98 6.52
N MET A 64 10.75 14.80 6.49
CA MET A 64 10.12 13.57 5.99
C MET A 64 8.92 13.15 6.85
N LEU A 65 8.86 13.59 8.11
CA LEU A 65 7.74 13.31 9.00
C LEU A 65 6.53 14.24 8.78
N ALA A 66 6.68 15.28 7.98
CA ALA A 66 5.63 16.26 7.69
C ALA A 66 5.34 16.37 6.17
N PRO A 67 5.00 15.27 5.46
CA PRO A 67 4.82 15.28 4.00
C PRO A 67 3.74 16.26 3.54
N GLY A 68 2.67 16.46 4.32
CA GLY A 68 1.60 17.39 4.02
C GLY A 68 2.05 18.85 4.04
N GLU A 69 2.98 19.23 4.91
CA GLU A 69 3.54 20.60 4.95
C GLU A 69 4.38 20.87 3.70
N HIS A 70 5.21 19.91 3.32
CA HIS A 70 5.99 20.01 2.10
C HIS A 70 5.10 20.10 0.84
N ALA A 71 4.04 19.32 0.78
CA ALA A 71 3.08 19.37 -0.32
C ALA A 71 2.37 20.75 -0.39
N ARG A 72 2.00 21.35 0.76
CA ARG A 72 1.44 22.71 0.82
C ARG A 72 2.41 23.75 0.31
N ALA A 73 3.68 23.66 0.69
CA ALA A 73 4.72 24.60 0.27
C ALA A 73 4.98 24.56 -1.25
N LYS A 74 4.80 23.42 -1.89
CA LYS A 74 4.94 23.26 -3.36
C LYS A 74 3.80 23.88 -4.17
N GLY A 75 2.69 24.25 -3.54
CA GLY A 75 1.54 24.85 -4.21
C GLY A 75 0.54 23.84 -4.77
N PHE A 76 -0.45 24.36 -5.49
CA PHE A 76 -1.61 23.59 -5.96
C PHE A 76 -1.25 22.52 -6.97
N ASN A 77 -1.74 21.30 -6.73
CA ASN A 77 -1.72 20.20 -7.67
C ASN A 77 -3.17 19.76 -7.96
N SER A 78 -3.55 19.71 -9.23
CA SER A 78 -4.95 19.53 -9.67
C SER A 78 -5.49 18.09 -9.56
N THR A 79 -4.85 17.20 -8.79
CA THR A 79 -5.36 15.85 -8.64
C THR A 79 -6.51 15.76 -7.62
N PRO A 80 -7.55 14.93 -7.87
CA PRO A 80 -8.64 14.73 -6.91
C PRO A 80 -8.19 14.29 -5.51
N SER A 81 -7.02 13.66 -5.41
CA SER A 81 -6.44 13.17 -4.16
C SER A 81 -5.64 14.24 -3.39
N TYR A 82 -5.51 15.46 -3.91
CA TYR A 82 -4.63 16.48 -3.32
C TYR A 82 -5.00 16.81 -1.87
N ALA A 83 -6.29 16.89 -1.55
CA ALA A 83 -6.74 17.12 -0.18
C ALA A 83 -6.28 16.01 0.79
N GLN A 84 -6.19 14.77 0.31
CA GLN A 84 -5.70 13.65 1.12
C GLN A 84 -4.19 13.74 1.34
N VAL A 85 -3.43 14.19 0.33
CA VAL A 85 -1.97 14.38 0.42
C VAL A 85 -1.61 15.47 1.43
N LEU A 86 -2.46 16.50 1.57
CA LEU A 86 -2.28 17.58 2.54
C LEU A 86 -2.64 17.17 3.98
N ALA A 87 -3.43 16.13 4.15
CA ALA A 87 -3.82 15.65 5.47
C ALA A 87 -2.63 14.94 6.16
N PRO A 88 -2.58 14.97 7.49
CA PRO A 88 -1.64 14.13 8.24
C PRO A 88 -1.83 12.66 7.90
N VAL A 89 -0.74 11.89 7.96
CA VAL A 89 -0.80 10.43 7.85
C VAL A 89 -1.77 9.90 8.90
N ASN A 90 -2.66 9.02 8.50
CA ASN A 90 -3.71 8.49 9.35
C ASN A 90 -4.06 7.04 8.99
N ASN A 91 -4.73 6.36 9.91
CA ASN A 91 -5.10 4.96 9.81
C ASN A 91 -6.55 4.73 9.33
N ARG A 92 -7.22 5.74 8.78
CA ARG A 92 -8.67 5.67 8.42
C ARG A 92 -9.00 4.58 7.41
N SER A 93 -8.03 4.13 6.63
CA SER A 93 -8.22 3.07 5.64
C SER A 93 -7.90 1.67 6.18
N VAL A 94 -7.34 1.57 7.38
CA VAL A 94 -7.09 0.29 8.04
C VAL A 94 -8.42 -0.41 8.32
N GLY A 95 -8.55 -1.64 7.86
CA GLY A 95 -9.75 -2.45 8.06
C GLY A 95 -11.01 -2.00 7.29
N ARG A 96 -10.91 -1.02 6.39
CA ARG A 96 -12.08 -0.56 5.60
C ARG A 96 -12.77 -1.66 4.83
N TRP A 97 -12.06 -2.67 4.39
CA TRP A 97 -12.60 -3.81 3.67
C TRP A 97 -13.70 -4.54 4.47
N LYS A 98 -13.66 -4.50 5.80
CA LYS A 98 -14.67 -5.12 6.69
C LYS A 98 -16.10 -4.60 6.43
N HIS A 99 -16.23 -3.37 5.97
CA HIS A 99 -17.54 -2.82 5.58
C HIS A 99 -18.12 -3.49 4.33
N TYR A 100 -17.27 -4.18 3.56
CA TYR A 100 -17.62 -4.85 2.31
C TYR A 100 -17.41 -6.37 2.36
N GLU A 101 -17.08 -6.90 3.53
CA GLU A 101 -16.70 -8.31 3.76
C GLU A 101 -17.67 -9.29 3.11
N ARG A 102 -18.99 -9.03 3.24
CA ARG A 102 -20.05 -9.86 2.63
C ARG A 102 -19.91 -10.03 1.11
N HIS A 103 -19.22 -9.14 0.43
CA HIS A 103 -19.03 -9.20 -1.01
C HIS A 103 -17.75 -9.97 -1.41
N PHE A 104 -16.88 -10.25 -0.47
CA PHE A 104 -15.62 -10.95 -0.74
C PHE A 104 -15.73 -12.48 -0.68
N GLY A 105 -16.81 -13.03 -0.13
CA GLY A 105 -16.96 -14.47 0.08
C GLY A 105 -16.66 -15.33 -1.16
N GLU A 106 -17.12 -14.87 -2.33
CA GLU A 106 -16.93 -15.59 -3.59
C GLU A 106 -15.47 -15.55 -4.10
N VAL A 107 -14.66 -14.62 -3.64
CA VAL A 107 -13.29 -14.39 -4.12
C VAL A 107 -12.23 -14.70 -3.06
N LEU A 108 -12.63 -15.09 -1.86
CA LEU A 108 -11.69 -15.37 -0.77
C LEU A 108 -10.70 -16.46 -1.14
N THR A 109 -11.14 -17.52 -1.82
CA THR A 109 -10.27 -18.62 -2.26
C THR A 109 -9.10 -18.12 -3.13
N ASP A 110 -9.34 -17.12 -3.98
CA ASP A 110 -8.30 -16.53 -4.83
C ASP A 110 -7.37 -15.59 -4.03
N LEU A 111 -7.86 -15.00 -2.93
CA LEU A 111 -7.15 -13.98 -2.16
C LEU A 111 -6.48 -14.54 -0.89
N GLU A 112 -6.99 -15.62 -0.31
CA GLU A 112 -6.52 -16.21 0.95
C GLU A 112 -4.99 -16.45 0.98
N PRO A 113 -4.35 -17.03 -0.07
CA PRO A 113 -2.90 -17.23 -0.06
C PRO A 113 -2.10 -15.92 0.07
N TRP A 114 -2.68 -14.81 -0.40
CA TRP A 114 -2.06 -13.48 -0.34
C TRP A 114 -2.29 -12.83 1.02
N ILE A 115 -3.50 -12.98 1.59
CA ILE A 115 -3.87 -12.50 2.91
C ILE A 115 -2.94 -13.12 3.96
N GLU A 116 -2.78 -14.45 3.94
CA GLU A 116 -1.87 -15.18 4.82
C GLU A 116 -0.42 -14.75 4.62
N ARG A 117 0.02 -14.64 3.35
CA ARG A 117 1.40 -14.25 3.03
C ARG A 117 1.77 -12.90 3.60
N TRP A 118 0.84 -11.96 3.65
CA TRP A 118 1.07 -10.61 4.20
C TRP A 118 0.79 -10.51 5.70
N GLY A 119 0.47 -11.63 6.36
CA GLY A 119 0.24 -11.68 7.79
C GLY A 119 -1.09 -11.09 8.23
N TYR A 120 -2.06 -10.98 7.31
CA TYR A 120 -3.42 -10.62 7.67
C TYR A 120 -4.23 -11.85 8.09
N SER A 121 -5.25 -11.63 8.91
CA SER A 121 -6.28 -12.62 9.25
C SER A 121 -7.64 -12.16 8.74
N LEU A 122 -8.45 -13.13 8.32
CA LEU A 122 -9.85 -12.94 7.96
C LEU A 122 -10.71 -12.80 9.21
#